data_e63830ad35680514614932bd16cf3954
#
_entry.id   e63830ad35680514614932bd16cf3954
#
_cell.length_a   1.000
_cell.length_b   1.000
_cell.length_c   1.000
_cell.angle_alpha   90.00
_cell.angle_beta   90.00
_cell.angle_gamma   90.00
#
_symmetry.space_group_name_H-M   'P 1'
#
loop_
_entity.id
_entity.type
_entity.pdbx_description
1 polymer ?
#
loop_
_entity_poly.entity_id
_entity_poly.type
_entity_poly.pdbx_seq_one_letter_code
_entity_poly.pdbx_strand_id
1 'polypeptide(L)'
;MELKLDRNKTYGLALEGGGAKGAYQIGAWKALREAGIRFSAVSGTSVGALNGAMIVMDDLEKAENVWNNIHFSQVMDVDDEEMRRLMNRDIPLSELKSTLRSVADIVRNRGFDVTPLRKWVAEVVDADKVCHSDTDFFIVTYSLTDHQELELKASDLDKDELCDMLLASAYLPAFRLEKLGGKYYADGGVQDVVPIHALVENGCKDIIALRIFGFGIEKRFRIPDDVHVTTIGPTVDLGNILNFDAEQSRQNMRLGYFDAQRVLYGLYGSSYYIDRTMSEDAARQQLLEYLGPDEGSLRTFHEKTLPQIAKALKC
;
A
#
# COMPACT_ATOMS: atom_id res chain seq x y z
N MET A 1 -22.69 -13.92 -2.62
CA MET A 1 -21.91 -13.15 -3.62
C MET A 1 -20.99 -14.10 -4.39
N GLU A 2 -20.90 -13.93 -5.69
CA GLU A 2 -20.04 -14.74 -6.55
C GLU A 2 -18.64 -14.11 -6.61
N LEU A 3 -17.60 -14.93 -6.40
CA LEU A 3 -16.22 -14.47 -6.47
C LEU A 3 -15.81 -14.23 -7.93
N LYS A 4 -15.21 -13.09 -8.23
CA LYS A 4 -14.75 -12.73 -9.59
C LYS A 4 -13.35 -13.23 -9.90
N LEU A 5 -12.53 -13.50 -8.90
CA LEU A 5 -11.22 -14.12 -9.05
C LEU A 5 -11.33 -15.65 -8.89
N ASP A 6 -10.53 -16.39 -9.67
CA ASP A 6 -10.54 -17.85 -9.64
C ASP A 6 -9.66 -18.39 -8.50
N ARG A 7 -10.24 -19.05 -7.51
CA ARG A 7 -9.52 -19.67 -6.37
C ARG A 7 -8.61 -20.82 -6.76
N ASN A 8 -8.82 -21.41 -7.95
CA ASN A 8 -8.04 -22.54 -8.41
C ASN A 8 -6.72 -22.11 -9.06
N LYS A 9 -6.57 -20.81 -9.32
CA LYS A 9 -5.34 -20.21 -9.80
C LYS A 9 -4.45 -19.74 -8.66
N THR A 10 -3.17 -19.55 -8.97
CA THR A 10 -2.24 -18.76 -8.17
C THR A 10 -1.94 -17.45 -8.89
N TYR A 11 -1.71 -16.40 -8.14
CA TYR A 11 -1.49 -15.05 -8.67
C TYR A 11 -0.09 -14.55 -8.31
N GLY A 12 0.44 -13.65 -9.13
CA GLY A 12 1.49 -12.74 -8.70
C GLY A 12 0.86 -11.59 -7.91
N LEU A 13 1.51 -11.11 -6.85
CA LEU A 13 1.07 -9.97 -6.06
C LEU A 13 2.10 -8.85 -6.13
N ALA A 14 1.75 -7.73 -6.80
CA ALA A 14 2.59 -6.54 -6.86
C ALA A 14 2.16 -5.53 -5.78
N LEU A 15 3.11 -5.07 -4.97
CA LEU A 15 2.89 -4.16 -3.85
C LEU A 15 3.58 -2.82 -4.11
N GLU A 16 2.76 -1.78 -4.30
CA GLU A 16 3.25 -0.42 -4.56
C GLU A 16 3.96 0.17 -3.34
N GLY A 17 5.02 0.96 -3.58
CA GLY A 17 5.69 1.78 -2.56
C GLY A 17 4.85 2.98 -2.15
N GLY A 18 5.01 3.48 -0.91
CA GLY A 18 4.26 4.66 -0.46
C GLY A 18 4.20 4.89 1.05
N GLY A 19 5.21 4.47 1.79
CA GLY A 19 5.37 4.76 3.22
C GLY A 19 4.19 4.34 4.08
N ALA A 20 3.69 5.24 4.92
CA ALA A 20 2.61 4.98 5.87
C ALA A 20 1.28 4.51 5.24
N LYS A 21 1.08 4.74 3.94
CA LYS A 21 -0.08 4.22 3.20
C LYS A 21 -0.09 2.68 3.10
N GLY A 22 1.04 2.02 3.37
CA GLY A 22 1.21 0.56 3.30
C GLY A 22 0.23 -0.25 4.16
N ALA A 23 -0.30 0.34 5.22
CA ALA A 23 -1.35 -0.28 6.05
C ALA A 23 -2.55 -0.77 5.20
N TYR A 24 -2.91 -0.03 4.15
CA TYR A 24 -3.96 -0.40 3.19
C TYR A 24 -3.72 -1.78 2.56
N GLN A 25 -2.47 -2.09 2.20
CA GLN A 25 -2.11 -3.35 1.56
C GLN A 25 -2.34 -4.55 2.47
N ILE A 26 -2.12 -4.41 3.77
CA ILE A 26 -2.38 -5.48 4.75
C ILE A 26 -3.88 -5.75 4.88
N GLY A 27 -4.70 -4.70 4.89
CA GLY A 27 -6.15 -4.86 4.85
C GLY A 27 -6.64 -5.55 3.58
N ALA A 28 -6.11 -5.17 2.41
CA ALA A 28 -6.42 -5.80 1.15
C ALA A 28 -5.97 -7.28 1.12
N TRP A 29 -4.75 -7.57 1.61
CA TRP A 29 -4.26 -8.94 1.73
C TRP A 29 -5.17 -9.79 2.64
N LYS A 30 -5.64 -9.26 3.76
CA LYS A 30 -6.61 -9.95 4.63
C LYS A 30 -7.84 -10.41 3.85
N ALA A 31 -8.46 -9.52 3.08
CA ALA A 31 -9.62 -9.86 2.28
C ALA A 31 -9.33 -10.91 1.20
N LEU A 32 -8.18 -10.80 0.52
CA LEU A 32 -7.73 -11.77 -0.48
C LEU A 32 -7.51 -13.16 0.15
N ARG A 33 -6.85 -13.21 1.30
CA ARG A 33 -6.59 -14.44 2.06
C ARG A 33 -7.88 -15.11 2.54
N GLU A 34 -8.81 -14.34 3.10
CA GLU A 34 -10.14 -14.82 3.52
C GLU A 34 -10.96 -15.35 2.33
N ALA A 35 -10.81 -14.75 1.15
CA ALA A 35 -11.42 -15.22 -0.07
C ALA A 35 -10.76 -16.48 -0.65
N GLY A 36 -9.64 -16.95 -0.09
CA GLY A 36 -8.91 -18.14 -0.53
C GLY A 36 -8.04 -17.88 -1.76
N ILE A 37 -7.67 -16.64 -2.05
CA ILE A 37 -6.72 -16.29 -3.11
C ILE A 37 -5.31 -16.61 -2.65
N ARG A 38 -4.54 -17.28 -3.51
CA ARG A 38 -3.17 -17.74 -3.24
C ARG A 38 -2.17 -17.06 -4.17
N PHE A 39 -0.96 -16.84 -3.67
CA PHE A 39 0.12 -16.23 -4.43
C PHE A 39 1.24 -17.23 -4.69
N SER A 40 1.76 -17.25 -5.92
CA SER A 40 2.98 -17.98 -6.28
C SER A 40 4.21 -17.08 -6.23
N ALA A 41 4.01 -15.77 -6.38
CA ALA A 41 5.07 -14.78 -6.31
C ALA A 41 4.56 -13.46 -5.75
N VAL A 42 5.42 -12.74 -5.04
CA VAL A 42 5.18 -11.39 -4.53
C VAL A 42 6.31 -10.49 -5.00
N SER A 43 6.00 -9.27 -5.41
CA SER A 43 7.00 -8.23 -5.65
C SER A 43 6.66 -6.97 -4.88
N GLY A 44 7.64 -6.26 -4.40
CA GLY A 44 7.40 -5.07 -3.60
C GLY A 44 8.50 -4.02 -3.73
N THR A 45 8.08 -2.75 -3.64
CA THR A 45 8.95 -1.58 -3.59
C THR A 45 8.70 -0.82 -2.30
N SER A 46 9.76 -0.38 -1.60
CA SER A 46 9.65 0.42 -0.37
C SER A 46 8.79 -0.30 0.69
N VAL A 47 7.78 0.37 1.23
CA VAL A 47 6.83 -0.26 2.15
C VAL A 47 6.17 -1.50 1.55
N GLY A 48 6.01 -1.55 0.21
CA GLY A 48 5.53 -2.75 -0.47
C GLY A 48 6.48 -3.94 -0.32
N ALA A 49 7.80 -3.72 -0.27
CA ALA A 49 8.78 -4.76 0.02
C ALA A 49 8.67 -5.23 1.49
N LEU A 50 8.51 -4.29 2.43
CA LEU A 50 8.34 -4.63 3.85
C LEU A 50 7.06 -5.44 4.09
N ASN A 51 5.94 -5.03 3.49
CA ASN A 51 4.69 -5.77 3.53
C ASN A 51 4.80 -7.12 2.80
N GLY A 52 5.52 -7.15 1.67
CA GLY A 52 5.79 -8.37 0.90
C GLY A 52 6.47 -9.43 1.75
N ALA A 53 7.49 -9.07 2.52
CA ALA A 53 8.15 -9.97 3.46
C ALA A 53 7.16 -10.56 4.48
N MET A 54 6.26 -9.74 5.06
CA MET A 54 5.24 -10.22 6.00
C MET A 54 4.21 -11.14 5.34
N ILE A 55 3.83 -10.85 4.09
CA ILE A 55 2.90 -11.67 3.29
C ILE A 55 3.51 -13.03 2.98
N VAL A 56 4.78 -13.05 2.58
CA VAL A 56 5.52 -14.29 2.25
C VAL A 56 5.77 -15.16 3.49
N MET A 57 5.88 -14.54 4.68
CA MET A 57 5.88 -15.28 5.96
C MET A 57 4.52 -15.88 6.31
N ASP A 58 3.44 -15.51 5.63
CA ASP A 58 2.03 -15.86 5.88
C ASP A 58 1.58 -15.56 7.32
N ASP A 59 2.10 -14.50 7.92
CA ASP A 59 1.79 -14.08 9.29
C ASP A 59 0.92 -12.82 9.31
N LEU A 60 -0.37 -12.99 9.01
CA LEU A 60 -1.35 -11.90 8.96
C LEU A 60 -1.52 -11.23 10.33
N GLU A 61 -1.53 -12.00 11.42
CA GLU A 61 -1.70 -11.47 12.77
C GLU A 61 -0.55 -10.52 13.12
N LYS A 62 0.68 -10.91 12.82
CA LYS A 62 1.86 -10.08 13.00
C LYS A 62 1.79 -8.81 12.16
N ALA A 63 1.40 -8.93 10.87
CA ALA A 63 1.27 -7.79 9.97
C ALA A 63 0.20 -6.79 10.45
N GLU A 64 -0.97 -7.29 10.88
CA GLU A 64 -2.02 -6.44 11.47
C GLU A 64 -1.55 -5.77 12.77
N ASN A 65 -0.85 -6.53 13.63
CA ASN A 65 -0.33 -5.98 14.90
C ASN A 65 0.69 -4.87 14.67
N VAL A 66 1.60 -5.05 13.71
CA VAL A 66 2.59 -4.05 13.30
C VAL A 66 1.88 -2.74 12.92
N TRP A 67 0.93 -2.78 12.00
CA TRP A 67 0.24 -1.58 11.52
C TRP A 67 -0.77 -1.00 12.53
N ASN A 68 -1.35 -1.83 13.39
CA ASN A 68 -2.22 -1.36 14.48
C ASN A 68 -1.48 -0.53 15.54
N ASN A 69 -0.16 -0.76 15.68
CA ASN A 69 0.68 -0.15 16.70
C ASN A 69 1.83 0.68 16.13
N ILE A 70 1.82 0.97 14.82
CA ILE A 70 2.86 1.76 14.16
C ILE A 70 2.95 3.17 14.74
N HIS A 71 4.16 3.68 14.91
CA HIS A 71 4.43 5.05 15.32
C HIS A 71 5.70 5.60 14.67
N PHE A 72 5.86 6.91 14.63
CA PHE A 72 6.92 7.58 13.89
C PHE A 72 8.31 7.16 14.34
N SER A 73 8.54 7.04 15.65
CA SER A 73 9.83 6.68 16.23
C SER A 73 10.30 5.25 15.93
N GLN A 74 9.43 4.38 15.41
CA GLN A 74 9.81 3.07 14.87
C GLN A 74 10.47 3.17 13.48
N VAL A 75 10.15 4.22 12.72
CA VAL A 75 10.62 4.38 11.35
C VAL A 75 11.70 5.45 11.25
N MET A 76 11.60 6.52 12.05
CA MET A 76 12.47 7.68 12.03
C MET A 76 12.92 8.03 13.45
N ASP A 77 14.10 8.60 13.59
CA ASP A 77 14.61 9.11 14.88
C ASP A 77 13.94 10.46 15.22
N VAL A 78 12.70 10.39 15.72
CA VAL A 78 11.85 11.55 16.04
C VAL A 78 11.01 11.30 17.29
N ASP A 79 10.51 12.37 17.91
CA ASP A 79 9.48 12.31 18.95
C ASP A 79 8.10 12.12 18.30
N ASP A 80 7.34 11.13 18.77
CA ASP A 80 6.03 10.76 18.21
C ASP A 80 4.99 11.88 18.37
N GLU A 81 5.00 12.57 19.52
CA GLU A 81 4.04 13.63 19.80
C GLU A 81 4.33 14.88 18.95
N GLU A 82 5.61 15.25 18.82
CA GLU A 82 6.05 16.36 17.97
C GLU A 82 5.70 16.10 16.50
N MET A 83 5.97 14.89 15.99
CA MET A 83 5.62 14.50 14.62
C MET A 83 4.11 14.49 14.38
N ARG A 84 3.31 13.98 15.33
CA ARG A 84 1.85 13.99 15.21
C ARG A 84 1.31 15.42 15.12
N ARG A 85 1.78 16.35 15.95
CA ARG A 85 1.41 17.77 15.89
C ARG A 85 1.81 18.40 14.55
N LEU A 86 3.00 18.07 14.05
CA LEU A 86 3.49 18.56 12.76
C LEU A 86 2.61 18.07 11.60
N MET A 87 2.27 16.80 11.59
CA MET A 87 1.43 16.19 10.54
C MET A 87 0.01 16.75 10.54
N ASN A 88 -0.56 16.99 11.73
CA ASN A 88 -1.90 17.55 11.88
C ASN A 88 -1.95 19.07 11.71
N ARG A 89 -0.81 19.74 11.49
CA ARG A 89 -0.68 21.21 11.45
C ARG A 89 -1.15 21.89 12.74
N ASP A 90 -1.05 21.21 13.87
CA ASP A 90 -1.52 21.65 15.18
C ASP A 90 -0.33 22.12 16.04
N ILE A 91 0.44 23.08 15.49
CA ILE A 91 1.62 23.64 16.15
C ILE A 91 1.24 24.96 16.81
N PRO A 92 1.25 25.06 18.15
CA PRO A 92 1.06 26.32 18.84
C PRO A 92 2.12 27.35 18.43
N LEU A 93 1.74 28.62 18.31
CA LEU A 93 2.66 29.72 17.99
C LEU A 93 3.86 29.80 18.96
N SER A 94 3.66 29.37 20.23
CA SER A 94 4.69 29.30 21.25
C SER A 94 5.78 28.25 20.96
N GLU A 95 5.44 27.19 20.23
CA GLU A 95 6.33 26.05 19.92
C GLU A 95 6.91 26.12 18.51
N LEU A 96 6.48 27.08 17.69
CA LEU A 96 6.93 27.22 16.30
C LEU A 96 8.46 27.33 16.19
N LYS A 97 9.13 28.03 17.13
CA LYS A 97 10.59 28.17 17.12
C LYS A 97 11.34 26.85 17.44
N SER A 98 10.80 26.03 18.34
CA SER A 98 11.40 24.73 18.68
C SER A 98 11.24 23.77 17.51
N THR A 99 10.05 23.68 16.94
CA THR A 99 9.77 22.84 15.76
C THR A 99 10.63 23.22 14.57
N LEU A 100 10.81 24.53 14.28
CA LEU A 100 11.72 25.00 13.25
C LEU A 100 13.19 24.63 13.53
N ARG A 101 13.61 24.59 14.81
CA ARG A 101 14.96 24.13 15.17
C ARG A 101 15.12 22.63 14.93
N SER A 102 14.16 21.80 15.35
CA SER A 102 14.18 20.35 15.12
C SER A 102 14.28 20.04 13.60
N VAL A 103 13.48 20.72 12.78
CA VAL A 103 13.56 20.57 11.31
C VAL A 103 14.93 21.05 10.78
N ALA A 104 15.45 22.17 11.29
CA ALA A 104 16.77 22.67 10.87
C ALA A 104 17.91 21.72 11.28
N ASP A 105 17.81 21.06 12.43
CA ASP A 105 18.80 20.08 12.87
C ASP A 105 18.76 18.81 12.02
N ILE A 106 17.58 18.32 11.61
CA ILE A 106 17.41 17.22 10.67
C ILE A 106 18.09 17.56 9.33
N VAL A 107 17.83 18.76 8.80
CA VAL A 107 18.45 19.24 7.54
C VAL A 107 19.96 19.38 7.71
N ARG A 108 20.43 19.90 8.85
CA ARG A 108 21.87 20.04 9.17
C ARG A 108 22.57 18.69 9.27
N ASN A 109 21.91 17.68 9.81
CA ASN A 109 22.42 16.31 9.95
C ASN A 109 22.24 15.48 8.67
N ARG A 110 21.79 16.11 7.57
CA ARG A 110 21.58 15.49 6.25
C ARG A 110 20.54 14.35 6.23
N GLY A 111 19.49 14.45 7.03
CA GLY A 111 18.38 13.53 7.07
C GLY A 111 18.17 12.80 8.41
N PHE A 112 17.09 12.03 8.48
CA PHE A 112 16.78 11.22 9.64
C PHE A 112 17.72 10.03 9.78
N ASP A 113 17.95 9.58 11.01
CA ASP A 113 18.67 8.35 11.28
C ASP A 113 17.80 7.13 10.86
N VAL A 114 18.39 6.19 10.15
CA VAL A 114 17.72 4.99 9.64
C VAL A 114 17.73 3.83 10.64
N THR A 115 18.45 3.99 11.76
CA THR A 115 18.60 2.95 12.79
C THR A 115 17.26 2.45 13.33
N PRO A 116 16.23 3.28 13.59
CA PRO A 116 14.92 2.78 14.02
C PRO A 116 14.31 1.82 12.99
N LEU A 117 14.27 2.20 11.72
CA LEU A 117 13.75 1.34 10.64
C LEU A 117 14.54 0.03 10.51
N ARG A 118 15.87 0.09 10.60
CA ARG A 118 16.74 -1.11 10.58
C ARG A 118 16.38 -2.08 11.71
N LYS A 119 16.23 -1.58 12.94
CA LYS A 119 15.82 -2.39 14.09
C LYS A 119 14.44 -2.99 13.88
N TRP A 120 13.50 -2.17 13.41
CA TRP A 120 12.15 -2.62 13.13
C TRP A 120 12.12 -3.75 12.09
N VAL A 121 12.88 -3.64 10.99
CA VAL A 121 13.00 -4.72 9.99
C VAL A 121 13.53 -6.00 10.64
N ALA A 122 14.59 -5.91 11.44
CA ALA A 122 15.18 -7.07 12.12
C ALA A 122 14.25 -7.74 13.15
N GLU A 123 13.34 -6.97 13.77
CA GLU A 123 12.34 -7.49 14.73
C GLU A 123 11.13 -8.11 14.05
N VAL A 124 10.70 -7.53 12.92
CA VAL A 124 9.47 -7.92 12.23
C VAL A 124 9.71 -9.05 11.23
N VAL A 125 10.83 -9.04 10.51
CA VAL A 125 11.09 -9.98 9.42
C VAL A 125 11.84 -11.21 9.95
N ASP A 126 11.24 -12.38 9.79
CA ASP A 126 11.92 -13.67 9.93
C ASP A 126 12.58 -14.02 8.60
N ALA A 127 13.85 -13.65 8.48
CA ALA A 127 14.59 -13.80 7.23
C ALA A 127 14.69 -15.28 6.78
N ASP A 128 14.73 -16.23 7.72
CA ASP A 128 14.73 -17.66 7.38
C ASP A 128 13.44 -18.06 6.68
N LYS A 129 12.31 -17.64 7.21
CA LYS A 129 11.01 -17.93 6.59
C LYS A 129 10.86 -17.28 5.22
N VAL A 130 11.38 -16.07 5.04
CA VAL A 130 11.30 -15.37 3.76
C VAL A 130 12.20 -16.02 2.70
N CYS A 131 13.47 -16.28 3.02
CA CYS A 131 14.43 -16.88 2.08
C CYS A 131 14.07 -18.31 1.67
N HIS A 132 13.37 -19.06 2.52
CA HIS A 132 13.00 -20.45 2.25
C HIS A 132 11.50 -20.64 1.98
N SER A 133 10.79 -19.57 1.64
CA SER A 133 9.37 -19.66 1.31
C SER A 133 9.13 -20.34 -0.04
N ASP A 134 8.02 -21.08 -0.16
CA ASP A 134 7.54 -21.61 -1.43
C ASP A 134 6.96 -20.51 -2.35
N THR A 135 6.72 -19.31 -1.81
CA THR A 135 6.29 -18.13 -2.57
C THR A 135 7.51 -17.31 -2.97
N ASP A 136 7.76 -17.17 -4.27
CA ASP A 136 8.85 -16.32 -4.76
C ASP A 136 8.66 -14.88 -4.31
N PHE A 137 9.73 -14.23 -3.84
CA PHE A 137 9.65 -12.84 -3.42
C PHE A 137 10.73 -11.98 -4.08
N PHE A 138 10.28 -10.87 -4.71
CA PHE A 138 11.13 -9.94 -5.44
C PHE A 138 11.12 -8.56 -4.76
N ILE A 139 12.32 -8.07 -4.44
CA ILE A 139 12.54 -6.77 -3.80
C ILE A 139 13.13 -5.82 -4.84
N VAL A 140 12.49 -4.67 -5.04
CA VAL A 140 13.00 -3.65 -5.95
C VAL A 140 13.65 -2.51 -5.16
N THR A 141 14.89 -2.19 -5.53
CA THR A 141 15.67 -1.06 -4.99
C THR A 141 16.54 -0.44 -6.09
N TYR A 142 17.18 0.69 -5.80
CA TYR A 142 18.10 1.34 -6.72
C TYR A 142 19.48 1.49 -6.11
N SER A 143 20.52 0.91 -6.75
CA SER A 143 21.91 1.11 -6.36
C SER A 143 22.41 2.47 -6.86
N LEU A 144 22.63 3.40 -5.93
CA LEU A 144 23.27 4.68 -6.22
C LEU A 144 24.75 4.51 -6.59
N THR A 145 25.40 3.47 -6.07
CA THR A 145 26.80 3.18 -6.35
C THR A 145 26.99 2.65 -7.77
N ASP A 146 26.13 1.73 -8.22
CA ASP A 146 26.23 1.08 -9.51
C ASP A 146 25.38 1.77 -10.59
N HIS A 147 24.56 2.76 -10.20
CA HIS A 147 23.63 3.50 -11.07
C HIS A 147 22.64 2.59 -11.82
N GLN A 148 22.07 1.61 -11.11
CA GLN A 148 21.12 0.67 -11.72
C GLN A 148 20.01 0.25 -10.74
N GLU A 149 18.88 -0.05 -11.31
CA GLU A 149 17.80 -0.75 -10.64
C GLU A 149 18.23 -2.17 -10.30
N LEU A 150 17.87 -2.62 -9.10
CA LEU A 150 18.08 -3.99 -8.66
C LEU A 150 16.73 -4.61 -8.37
N GLU A 151 16.50 -5.75 -8.96
CA GLU A 151 15.38 -6.64 -8.72
C GLU A 151 15.95 -7.93 -8.13
N LEU A 152 15.74 -8.11 -6.84
CA LEU A 152 16.41 -9.14 -6.07
C LEU A 152 15.41 -10.21 -5.65
N LYS A 153 15.71 -11.48 -5.97
CA LYS A 153 14.93 -12.61 -5.48
C LYS A 153 15.40 -12.96 -4.06
N ALA A 154 14.48 -12.99 -3.11
CA ALA A 154 14.80 -13.21 -1.70
C ALA A 154 15.49 -14.54 -1.43
N SER A 155 15.18 -15.60 -2.18
CA SER A 155 15.82 -16.90 -2.07
C SER A 155 17.30 -16.93 -2.47
N ASP A 156 17.78 -15.90 -3.18
CA ASP A 156 19.17 -15.77 -3.62
C ASP A 156 20.03 -14.98 -2.62
N LEU A 157 19.41 -14.44 -1.57
CA LEU A 157 20.05 -13.63 -0.53
C LEU A 157 20.26 -14.43 0.74
N ASP A 158 21.32 -14.10 1.48
CA ASP A 158 21.42 -14.53 2.87
C ASP A 158 20.56 -13.65 3.80
N LYS A 159 20.52 -13.99 5.09
CA LYS A 159 19.65 -13.30 6.07
C LYS A 159 20.00 -11.82 6.26
N ASP A 160 21.29 -11.53 6.32
CA ASP A 160 21.76 -10.17 6.55
C ASP A 160 21.57 -9.34 5.26
N GLU A 161 21.85 -9.93 4.10
CA GLU A 161 21.58 -9.33 2.80
C GLU A 161 20.08 -9.05 2.59
N LEU A 162 19.20 -9.97 2.97
CA LEU A 162 17.75 -9.76 2.87
C LEU A 162 17.31 -8.54 3.68
N CYS A 163 17.73 -8.44 4.95
CA CYS A 163 17.39 -7.30 5.80
C CYS A 163 17.94 -5.98 5.25
N ASP A 164 19.19 -6.00 4.76
CA ASP A 164 19.80 -4.84 4.14
C ASP A 164 19.09 -4.43 2.84
N MET A 165 18.62 -5.38 2.02
CA MET A 165 17.91 -5.06 0.77
C MET A 165 16.47 -4.61 1.01
N LEU A 166 15.78 -5.11 2.03
CA LEU A 166 14.50 -4.57 2.48
C LEU A 166 14.64 -3.12 2.95
N LEU A 167 15.69 -2.84 3.74
CA LEU A 167 16.02 -1.48 4.17
C LEU A 167 16.39 -0.60 2.98
N ALA A 168 17.20 -1.11 2.03
CA ALA A 168 17.58 -0.41 0.81
C ALA A 168 16.37 -0.03 -0.05
N SER A 169 15.41 -0.95 -0.17
CA SER A 169 14.16 -0.70 -0.90
C SER A 169 13.32 0.41 -0.27
N ALA A 170 13.36 0.55 1.05
CA ALA A 170 12.63 1.57 1.82
C ALA A 170 13.48 2.79 2.20
N TYR A 171 14.62 2.99 1.51
CA TYR A 171 15.57 4.05 1.83
C TYR A 171 15.14 5.40 1.24
N LEU A 172 14.19 6.05 1.92
CA LEU A 172 13.61 7.33 1.49
C LEU A 172 14.67 8.43 1.39
N PRO A 173 14.53 9.41 0.49
CA PRO A 173 15.40 10.57 0.39
C PRO A 173 15.50 11.41 1.68
N ALA A 174 14.56 11.23 2.60
CA ALA A 174 14.56 11.87 3.91
C ALA A 174 15.56 11.26 4.90
N PHE A 175 16.09 10.06 4.64
CA PHE A 175 17.08 9.41 5.49
C PHE A 175 18.50 9.86 5.17
N ARG A 176 19.34 9.90 6.22
CA ARG A 176 20.77 10.11 6.07
C ARG A 176 21.41 8.92 5.38
N LEU A 177 22.08 9.15 4.25
CA LEU A 177 22.71 8.10 3.45
C LEU A 177 23.80 7.36 4.23
N GLU A 178 23.64 6.05 4.36
CA GLU A 178 24.60 5.10 4.92
C GLU A 178 24.87 3.97 3.93
N LYS A 179 26.01 3.29 4.08
CA LYS A 179 26.32 2.13 3.25
C LYS A 179 25.66 0.87 3.82
N LEU A 180 25.02 0.11 2.94
CA LEU A 180 24.51 -1.23 3.18
C LEU A 180 25.37 -2.19 2.34
N GLY A 181 25.99 -3.20 2.94
CA GLY A 181 26.89 -4.09 2.21
C GLY A 181 28.01 -3.36 1.42
N GLY A 182 28.44 -2.19 1.89
CA GLY A 182 29.48 -1.38 1.23
C GLY A 182 29.01 -0.45 0.12
N LYS A 183 27.73 -0.48 -0.28
CA LYS A 183 27.12 0.34 -1.35
C LYS A 183 26.09 1.31 -0.80
N TYR A 184 25.78 2.35 -1.57
CA TYR A 184 24.68 3.28 -1.30
C TYR A 184 23.47 2.91 -2.15
N TYR A 185 22.30 3.04 -1.54
CA TYR A 185 21.01 2.73 -2.17
C TYR A 185 20.03 3.89 -2.04
N ALA A 186 19.02 3.87 -2.86
CA ALA A 186 17.82 4.71 -2.76
C ALA A 186 16.58 3.84 -2.85
N ASP A 187 15.47 4.33 -2.30
CA ASP A 187 14.16 3.71 -2.42
C ASP A 187 13.86 3.30 -3.86
N GLY A 188 13.38 2.07 -4.06
CA GLY A 188 13.08 1.53 -5.38
C GLY A 188 12.06 2.36 -6.17
N GLY A 189 11.21 3.14 -5.49
CA GLY A 189 10.25 4.05 -6.11
C GLY A 189 10.86 5.14 -6.99
N VAL A 190 12.18 5.37 -6.93
CA VAL A 190 12.88 6.28 -7.86
C VAL A 190 12.90 5.75 -9.30
N GLN A 191 12.65 4.44 -9.52
CA GLN A 191 12.64 3.80 -10.84
C GLN A 191 11.34 3.03 -11.09
N ASP A 192 10.88 2.22 -10.13
CA ASP A 192 9.64 1.47 -10.26
C ASP A 192 8.91 1.36 -8.91
N VAL A 193 7.89 2.19 -8.75
CA VAL A 193 7.08 2.21 -7.54
C VAL A 193 6.08 1.06 -7.49
N VAL A 194 5.72 0.45 -8.66
CA VAL A 194 4.76 -0.67 -8.79
C VAL A 194 5.40 -1.81 -9.55
N PRO A 195 6.11 -2.73 -8.89
CA PRO A 195 7.00 -3.70 -9.54
C PRO A 195 6.25 -4.87 -10.20
N ILE A 196 5.33 -4.56 -11.13
CA ILE A 196 4.60 -5.57 -11.91
C ILE A 196 5.54 -6.29 -12.85
N HIS A 197 6.55 -5.59 -13.43
CA HIS A 197 7.47 -6.17 -14.39
C HIS A 197 8.25 -7.33 -13.78
N ALA A 198 8.65 -7.25 -12.52
CA ALA A 198 9.30 -8.32 -11.80
C ALA A 198 8.52 -9.65 -11.86
N LEU A 199 7.21 -9.58 -11.68
CA LEU A 199 6.33 -10.74 -11.76
C LEU A 199 6.16 -11.25 -13.20
N VAL A 200 6.06 -10.33 -14.17
CA VAL A 200 5.92 -10.68 -15.59
C VAL A 200 7.18 -11.40 -16.10
N GLU A 201 8.36 -10.87 -15.79
CA GLU A 201 9.65 -11.45 -16.18
C GLU A 201 9.88 -12.83 -15.54
N ASN A 202 9.31 -13.05 -14.36
CA ASN A 202 9.32 -14.34 -13.67
C ASN A 202 8.12 -15.24 -13.97
N GLY A 203 7.38 -14.95 -15.05
CA GLY A 203 6.41 -15.86 -15.66
C GLY A 203 4.98 -15.80 -15.10
N CYS A 204 4.66 -14.85 -14.21
CA CYS A 204 3.30 -14.66 -13.72
C CYS A 204 2.39 -14.17 -14.85
N LYS A 205 1.25 -14.83 -15.04
CA LYS A 205 0.25 -14.48 -16.04
C LYS A 205 -0.99 -13.79 -15.47
N ASP A 206 -1.37 -14.14 -14.26
CA ASP A 206 -2.46 -13.50 -13.54
C ASP A 206 -1.84 -12.73 -12.34
N ILE A 207 -1.95 -11.41 -12.33
CA ILE A 207 -1.30 -10.53 -11.35
C ILE A 207 -2.35 -9.69 -10.65
N ILE A 208 -2.22 -9.55 -9.34
CA ILE A 208 -2.98 -8.59 -8.53
C ILE A 208 -2.02 -7.47 -8.13
N ALA A 209 -2.34 -6.23 -8.49
CA ALA A 209 -1.57 -5.05 -8.11
C ALA A 209 -2.29 -4.29 -6.99
N LEU A 210 -1.68 -4.23 -5.79
CA LEU A 210 -2.19 -3.42 -4.67
C LEU A 210 -1.60 -2.01 -4.77
N ARG A 211 -2.42 -1.08 -5.26
CA ARG A 211 -2.07 0.33 -5.41
C ARG A 211 -2.37 1.10 -4.14
N ILE A 212 -1.51 2.04 -3.80
CA ILE A 212 -1.70 2.97 -2.68
C ILE A 212 -1.45 4.43 -3.09
N PHE A 213 -1.23 4.63 -4.39
CA PHE A 213 -0.88 5.92 -4.98
C PHE A 213 0.23 6.63 -4.19
N GLY A 214 1.35 5.90 -4.05
CA GLY A 214 2.55 6.39 -3.43
C GLY A 214 3.28 7.38 -4.33
N PHE A 215 4.35 7.96 -3.80
CA PHE A 215 5.22 8.85 -4.58
C PHE A 215 6.34 8.02 -5.21
N GLY A 216 6.50 8.14 -6.52
CA GLY A 216 7.55 7.45 -7.26
C GLY A 216 7.31 7.44 -8.76
N ILE A 217 8.23 6.81 -9.49
CA ILE A 217 8.11 6.60 -10.93
C ILE A 217 7.46 5.24 -11.17
N GLU A 218 6.48 5.17 -12.04
CA GLU A 218 5.91 3.92 -12.53
C GLU A 218 6.66 3.54 -13.81
N LYS A 219 7.36 2.42 -13.77
CA LYS A 219 8.15 1.92 -14.90
C LYS A 219 7.23 1.61 -16.07
N ARG A 220 7.50 2.23 -17.21
CA ARG A 220 6.77 1.97 -18.44
C ARG A 220 7.34 0.74 -19.12
N PHE A 221 6.58 -0.32 -19.19
CA PHE A 221 6.88 -1.50 -19.98
C PHE A 221 5.61 -2.01 -20.68
N ARG A 222 5.79 -2.79 -21.74
CA ARG A 222 4.65 -3.40 -22.41
C ARG A 222 4.26 -4.67 -21.67
N ILE A 223 3.06 -4.68 -21.10
CA ILE A 223 2.47 -5.91 -20.55
C ILE A 223 2.13 -6.82 -21.73
N PRO A 224 2.61 -8.09 -21.72
CA PRO A 224 2.25 -9.06 -22.75
C PRO A 224 0.74 -9.30 -22.83
N ASP A 225 0.23 -9.60 -24.02
CA ASP A 225 -1.21 -9.75 -24.29
C ASP A 225 -1.84 -10.95 -23.51
N ASP A 226 -1.02 -11.89 -23.06
CA ASP A 226 -1.41 -13.08 -22.27
C ASP A 226 -1.26 -12.88 -20.74
N VAL A 227 -0.95 -11.66 -20.30
CA VAL A 227 -0.86 -11.30 -18.88
C VAL A 227 -2.07 -10.45 -18.47
N HIS A 228 -2.72 -10.87 -17.41
CA HIS A 228 -3.89 -10.20 -16.85
C HIS A 228 -3.55 -9.52 -15.52
N VAL A 229 -3.71 -8.20 -15.44
CA VAL A 229 -3.47 -7.44 -14.20
C VAL A 229 -4.80 -6.96 -13.65
N THR A 230 -5.09 -7.41 -12.43
CA THR A 230 -6.23 -6.92 -11.64
C THR A 230 -5.72 -5.91 -10.61
N THR A 231 -6.21 -4.68 -10.68
CA THR A 231 -5.80 -3.62 -9.76
C THR A 231 -6.80 -3.47 -8.61
N ILE A 232 -6.28 -3.45 -7.39
CA ILE A 232 -7.00 -3.05 -6.18
C ILE A 232 -6.34 -1.76 -5.68
N GLY A 233 -7.11 -0.70 -5.54
CA GLY A 233 -6.59 0.59 -5.11
C GLY A 233 -7.67 1.43 -4.43
N PRO A 234 -7.26 2.41 -3.60
CA PRO A 234 -8.17 3.23 -2.82
C PRO A 234 -9.00 4.16 -3.71
N THR A 235 -10.25 4.35 -3.32
CA THR A 235 -11.16 5.32 -3.92
C THR A 235 -11.11 6.68 -3.20
N VAL A 236 -10.42 6.74 -2.06
CA VAL A 236 -10.23 7.95 -1.23
C VAL A 236 -8.75 8.14 -0.91
N ASP A 237 -8.36 9.35 -0.52
CA ASP A 237 -6.99 9.64 -0.13
C ASP A 237 -6.63 8.91 1.17
N LEU A 238 -5.51 8.19 1.16
CA LEU A 238 -4.96 7.47 2.32
C LEU A 238 -4.15 8.37 3.28
N GLY A 239 -3.99 9.64 2.96
CA GLY A 239 -3.21 10.58 3.75
C GLY A 239 -1.75 10.70 3.34
N ASN A 240 -0.93 11.26 4.22
CA ASN A 240 0.49 11.55 3.95
C ASN A 240 1.34 10.29 4.07
N ILE A 241 2.31 10.11 3.15
CA ILE A 241 3.25 8.98 3.12
C ILE A 241 4.16 8.87 4.35
N LEU A 242 4.33 9.96 5.11
CA LEU A 242 5.12 10.01 6.34
C LEU A 242 4.26 9.97 7.61
N ASN A 243 2.95 9.81 7.49
CA ASN A 243 2.04 9.79 8.66
C ASN A 243 1.94 8.40 9.28
N PHE A 244 3.01 7.97 9.96
CA PHE A 244 3.06 6.70 10.70
C PHE A 244 2.27 6.80 12.01
N ASP A 245 0.96 7.02 11.90
CA ASP A 245 0.01 7.10 13.01
C ASP A 245 -0.88 5.85 13.03
N ALA A 246 -1.02 5.24 14.20
CA ALA A 246 -1.75 3.99 14.35
C ALA A 246 -3.25 4.11 14.05
N GLU A 247 -3.87 5.27 14.31
CA GLU A 247 -5.29 5.48 14.00
C GLU A 247 -5.50 5.57 12.49
N GLN A 248 -4.68 6.36 11.80
CA GLN A 248 -4.70 6.45 10.34
C GLN A 248 -4.42 5.07 9.70
N SER A 249 -3.48 4.32 10.25
CA SER A 249 -3.15 2.97 9.76
C SER A 249 -4.33 2.01 9.88
N ARG A 250 -5.05 2.01 11.00
CA ARG A 250 -6.28 1.21 11.17
C ARG A 250 -7.37 1.60 10.19
N GLN A 251 -7.53 2.89 9.91
CA GLN A 251 -8.47 3.36 8.89
C GLN A 251 -8.07 2.88 7.50
N ASN A 252 -6.78 2.99 7.14
CA ASN A 252 -6.26 2.55 5.85
C ASN A 252 -6.37 1.03 5.69
N MET A 253 -6.10 0.22 6.72
CA MET A 253 -6.34 -1.24 6.67
C MET A 253 -7.81 -1.55 6.41
N ARG A 254 -8.74 -0.86 7.10
CA ARG A 254 -10.18 -1.05 6.87
C ARG A 254 -10.57 -0.70 5.42
N LEU A 255 -10.05 0.40 4.87
CA LEU A 255 -10.27 0.78 3.48
C LEU A 255 -9.75 -0.29 2.53
N GLY A 256 -8.52 -0.76 2.72
CA GLY A 256 -7.93 -1.82 1.91
C GLY A 256 -8.75 -3.11 1.90
N TYR A 257 -9.23 -3.51 3.07
CA TYR A 257 -10.10 -4.67 3.19
C TYR A 257 -11.38 -4.54 2.34
N PHE A 258 -12.08 -3.41 2.46
CA PHE A 258 -13.34 -3.22 1.72
C PHE A 258 -13.12 -2.96 0.23
N ASP A 259 -12.06 -2.27 -0.17
CA ASP A 259 -11.72 -2.11 -1.58
C ASP A 259 -11.36 -3.44 -2.25
N ALA A 260 -10.66 -4.33 -1.54
CA ALA A 260 -10.43 -5.68 -2.02
C ALA A 260 -11.74 -6.49 -2.12
N GLN A 261 -12.63 -6.39 -1.15
CA GLN A 261 -13.96 -7.01 -1.21
C GLN A 261 -14.74 -6.50 -2.44
N ARG A 262 -14.66 -5.21 -2.74
CA ARG A 262 -15.29 -4.62 -3.93
C ARG A 262 -14.81 -5.30 -5.22
N VAL A 263 -13.51 -5.49 -5.37
CA VAL A 263 -12.94 -6.15 -6.56
C VAL A 263 -13.26 -7.65 -6.57
N LEU A 264 -13.10 -8.32 -5.43
CA LEU A 264 -13.36 -9.76 -5.28
C LEU A 264 -14.78 -10.16 -5.66
N TYR A 265 -15.76 -9.34 -5.32
CA TYR A 265 -17.18 -9.66 -5.51
C TYR A 265 -17.87 -8.76 -6.54
N GLY A 266 -17.14 -7.87 -7.20
CA GLY A 266 -17.71 -6.96 -8.20
C GLY A 266 -18.74 -6.00 -7.61
N LEU A 267 -18.50 -5.49 -6.39
CA LEU A 267 -19.42 -4.57 -5.71
C LEU A 267 -19.34 -3.18 -6.32
N TYR A 268 -20.43 -2.44 -6.22
CA TYR A 268 -20.56 -1.08 -6.73
C TYR A 268 -20.51 -0.05 -5.60
N GLY A 269 -20.13 1.17 -5.95
CA GLY A 269 -20.04 2.30 -5.02
C GLY A 269 -18.60 2.72 -4.73
N SER A 270 -18.46 3.85 -4.06
CA SER A 270 -17.18 4.41 -3.64
C SER A 270 -17.05 4.55 -2.12
N SER A 271 -18.13 4.92 -1.45
CA SER A 271 -18.17 5.06 0.01
C SER A 271 -18.87 3.90 0.70
N TYR A 272 -19.81 3.28 -0.02
CA TYR A 272 -20.51 2.06 0.41
C TYR A 272 -20.53 1.08 -0.75
N TYR A 273 -20.21 -0.17 -0.51
CA TYR A 273 -20.21 -1.19 -1.55
C TYR A 273 -21.50 -1.99 -1.53
N ILE A 274 -22.14 -2.05 -2.69
CA ILE A 274 -23.46 -2.65 -2.86
C ILE A 274 -23.35 -3.83 -3.82
N ASP A 275 -23.83 -5.00 -3.36
CA ASP A 275 -24.06 -6.14 -4.23
C ASP A 275 -25.38 -5.94 -4.98
N ARG A 276 -25.29 -5.75 -6.28
CA ARG A 276 -26.47 -5.59 -7.13
C ARG A 276 -26.95 -6.93 -7.63
N THR A 277 -28.21 -7.23 -7.36
CA THR A 277 -28.88 -8.43 -7.86
C THR A 277 -29.46 -8.25 -9.26
N MET A 278 -29.43 -7.03 -9.80
CA MET A 278 -29.98 -6.68 -11.11
C MET A 278 -29.03 -5.79 -11.93
N SER A 279 -29.21 -5.77 -13.26
CA SER A 279 -28.46 -4.87 -14.14
C SER A 279 -28.76 -3.40 -13.88
N GLU A 280 -27.87 -2.48 -14.32
CA GLU A 280 -28.06 -1.05 -14.16
C GLU A 280 -29.34 -0.54 -14.87
N ASP A 281 -29.60 -1.06 -16.08
CA ASP A 281 -30.81 -0.73 -16.84
C ASP A 281 -32.07 -1.21 -16.12
N ALA A 282 -32.08 -2.42 -15.56
CA ALA A 282 -33.21 -2.93 -14.79
C ALA A 282 -33.42 -2.11 -13.51
N ALA A 283 -32.36 -1.74 -12.79
CA ALA A 283 -32.44 -0.88 -11.61
C ALA A 283 -32.97 0.52 -11.96
N ARG A 284 -32.52 1.07 -13.09
CA ARG A 284 -33.01 2.36 -13.61
C ARG A 284 -34.49 2.29 -13.98
N GLN A 285 -34.90 1.23 -14.69
CA GLN A 285 -36.32 1.03 -15.03
C GLN A 285 -37.19 0.95 -13.78
N GLN A 286 -36.80 0.15 -12.80
CA GLN A 286 -37.52 0.02 -11.55
C GLN A 286 -37.59 1.35 -10.78
N LEU A 287 -36.52 2.16 -10.77
CA LEU A 287 -36.53 3.47 -10.17
C LEU A 287 -37.53 4.41 -10.91
N LEU A 288 -37.54 4.39 -12.24
CA LEU A 288 -38.48 5.19 -13.05
C LEU A 288 -39.91 4.77 -12.82
N GLU A 289 -40.21 3.48 -12.73
CA GLU A 289 -41.54 2.96 -12.38
C GLU A 289 -42.00 3.42 -10.98
N TYR A 290 -41.08 3.41 -10.01
CA TYR A 290 -41.33 3.85 -8.64
C TYR A 290 -41.59 5.36 -8.55
N LEU A 291 -40.80 6.18 -9.28
CA LEU A 291 -40.94 7.63 -9.29
C LEU A 291 -42.11 8.14 -10.15
N GLY A 292 -42.63 7.27 -11.03
CA GLY A 292 -43.70 7.59 -11.97
C GLY A 292 -43.19 8.39 -13.20
N PRO A 293 -44.03 8.57 -14.21
CA PRO A 293 -43.63 9.22 -15.48
C PRO A 293 -43.56 10.75 -15.39
N ASP A 294 -43.78 11.33 -14.22
CA ASP A 294 -43.74 12.79 -14.05
C ASP A 294 -42.30 13.33 -14.02
N GLU A 295 -41.95 14.14 -15.05
CA GLU A 295 -40.65 14.81 -15.14
C GLU A 295 -40.35 15.68 -13.91
N GLY A 296 -41.38 16.21 -13.24
CA GLY A 296 -41.25 16.98 -12.00
C GLY A 296 -40.74 16.16 -10.83
N SER A 297 -41.17 14.90 -10.71
CA SER A 297 -40.71 13.96 -9.68
C SER A 297 -39.27 13.53 -9.88
N LEU A 298 -38.88 13.23 -11.10
CA LEU A 298 -37.48 12.92 -11.48
C LEU A 298 -36.52 14.10 -11.22
N ARG A 299 -36.97 15.30 -11.62
CA ARG A 299 -36.21 16.52 -11.37
C ARG A 299 -36.05 16.81 -9.88
N THR A 300 -37.12 16.66 -9.11
CA THR A 300 -37.09 16.83 -7.65
C THR A 300 -36.19 15.79 -6.98
N PHE A 301 -36.20 14.54 -7.45
CA PHE A 301 -35.30 13.51 -6.96
C PHE A 301 -33.84 13.88 -7.23
N HIS A 302 -33.47 14.26 -8.45
CA HIS A 302 -32.10 14.63 -8.82
C HIS A 302 -31.63 15.90 -8.13
N GLU A 303 -32.44 16.95 -8.09
CA GLU A 303 -32.03 18.27 -7.60
C GLU A 303 -32.11 18.40 -6.08
N LYS A 304 -32.98 17.65 -5.40
CA LYS A 304 -33.20 17.80 -3.96
C LYS A 304 -32.93 16.53 -3.15
N THR A 305 -33.47 15.39 -3.58
CA THR A 305 -33.42 14.16 -2.78
C THR A 305 -32.06 13.49 -2.87
N LEU A 306 -31.53 13.32 -4.06
CA LEU A 306 -30.22 12.67 -4.26
C LEU A 306 -29.07 13.41 -3.58
N PRO A 307 -28.94 14.75 -3.64
CA PRO A 307 -27.92 15.47 -2.89
C PRO A 307 -28.05 15.34 -1.37
N GLN A 308 -29.27 15.23 -0.85
CA GLN A 308 -29.50 15.01 0.59
C GLN A 308 -29.07 13.61 1.02
N ILE A 309 -29.40 12.60 0.21
CA ILE A 309 -28.95 11.22 0.42
C ILE A 309 -27.42 11.16 0.35
N ALA A 310 -26.81 11.71 -0.68
CA ALA A 310 -25.36 11.75 -0.84
C ALA A 310 -24.68 12.42 0.37
N LYS A 311 -25.20 13.57 0.82
CA LYS A 311 -24.71 14.25 2.00
C LYS A 311 -24.86 13.42 3.28
N ALA A 312 -25.98 12.73 3.46
CA ALA A 312 -26.23 11.87 4.62
C ALA A 312 -25.31 10.64 4.62
N LEU A 313 -25.04 10.10 3.44
CA LEU A 313 -24.14 8.96 3.24
C LEU A 313 -22.66 9.35 3.15
N LYS A 314 -22.34 10.65 3.18
CA LYS A 314 -20.98 11.20 2.98
C LYS A 314 -20.34 10.75 1.65
N CYS A 315 -21.15 10.62 0.60
CA CYS A 315 -20.72 10.29 -0.77
C CYS A 315 -20.41 11.55 -1.56
#